data_fcf9ca142b08bb5c7637a49dfdf8ec83
#
_entry.id   fcf9ca142b08bb5c7637a49dfdf8ec83
#
_cell.length_a   1.000
_cell.length_b   1.000
_cell.length_c   1.000
_cell.angle_alpha   90.00
_cell.angle_beta   90.00
_cell.angle_gamma   90.00
#
_symmetry.space_group_name_H-M   'P 1'
#
loop_
_entity.id
_entity.type
_entity.pdbx_description
1 polymer ?
#
loop_
_entity_poly.entity_id
_entity_poly.type
_entity_poly.pdbx_seq_one_letter_code
_entity_poly.pdbx_strand_id
1 'polypeptide(L)'
;MDTSPIDKENILMRKYFFALLMFCLLLSGCAAVTPEKPSETIPENTTATEITTGQTTTQQTEAAESASSPTVIRFTAQDREGNTWTDEVFQEQTLIMLNFWEPWCGPCVKEMPDLNRLYEAYQDKGFLILGIYATEGSEEDVQAVLDSCGITYPILHYSSDFDLLQTGYVPNTVFLNSRGELLTMPFSGALSYEEWAEIVEKLV
;
A
#
# COMPACT_ATOMS: atom_id res chain seq x y z
N MET A 1 29.76 2.04 48.58
CA MET A 1 28.42 2.09 47.97
C MET A 1 28.29 3.46 47.35
N ASP A 2 28.65 3.54 46.07
CA ASP A 2 28.81 4.78 45.32
C ASP A 2 27.58 4.97 44.43
N THR A 3 26.76 5.96 44.76
CA THR A 3 25.55 6.28 43.99
C THR A 3 25.93 7.24 42.86
N SER A 4 25.87 6.72 41.64
CA SER A 4 26.12 7.42 40.39
C SER A 4 25.26 8.71 40.22
N PRO A 5 25.81 9.80 39.66
CA PRO A 5 25.14 11.09 39.50
C PRO A 5 23.99 11.11 38.47
N ILE A 6 23.73 10.03 37.76
CA ILE A 6 22.73 9.94 36.69
C ILE A 6 21.27 9.92 37.21
N ASP A 7 21.06 9.57 38.51
CA ASP A 7 19.70 9.44 39.05
C ASP A 7 19.05 10.77 39.44
N LYS A 8 19.81 11.82 39.64
CA LYS A 8 19.26 13.12 40.10
C LYS A 8 18.65 13.96 38.97
N GLU A 9 19.16 13.86 37.77
CA GLU A 9 18.64 14.59 36.60
C GLU A 9 17.31 14.01 36.10
N ASN A 10 17.15 12.70 36.14
CA ASN A 10 15.90 12.03 35.74
C ASN A 10 14.72 12.35 36.68
N ILE A 11 14.97 12.57 37.93
CA ILE A 11 13.92 12.92 38.93
C ILE A 11 13.44 14.36 38.75
N LEU A 12 14.33 15.27 38.35
CA LEU A 12 14.01 16.66 38.12
C LEU A 12 13.19 16.84 36.82
N MET A 13 13.56 16.15 35.74
CA MET A 13 12.81 16.17 34.48
C MET A 13 11.39 15.61 34.61
N ARG A 14 11.17 14.52 35.38
CA ARG A 14 9.83 13.98 35.66
C ARG A 14 8.93 14.97 36.41
N LYS A 15 9.45 15.77 37.30
CA LYS A 15 8.67 16.78 38.04
C LYS A 15 8.21 17.93 37.15
N TYR A 16 9.04 18.40 36.23
CA TYR A 16 8.65 19.47 35.30
C TYR A 16 7.69 18.96 34.19
N PHE A 17 7.80 17.68 33.79
CA PHE A 17 6.89 17.10 32.82
C PHE A 17 5.45 16.98 33.35
N PHE A 18 5.29 16.63 34.66
CA PHE A 18 3.97 16.58 35.28
C PHE A 18 3.37 17.96 35.51
N ALA A 19 4.19 18.98 35.78
CA ALA A 19 3.70 20.35 35.98
C ALA A 19 3.21 21.00 34.68
N LEU A 20 3.85 20.68 33.54
CA LEU A 20 3.47 21.18 32.23
C LEU A 20 2.16 20.54 31.71
N LEU A 21 1.90 19.25 32.04
CA LEU A 21 0.69 18.54 31.63
C LEU A 21 -0.57 19.07 32.32
N MET A 22 -0.44 19.55 33.57
CA MET A 22 -1.58 20.14 34.35
C MET A 22 -1.97 21.54 33.88
N PHE A 23 -1.07 22.29 33.25
CA PHE A 23 -1.34 23.64 32.76
C PHE A 23 -2.10 23.69 31.42
N CYS A 24 -2.01 22.62 30.58
CA CYS A 24 -2.72 22.55 29.30
C CYS A 24 -4.22 22.20 29.39
N LEU A 25 -4.74 21.79 30.57
CA LEU A 25 -6.13 21.35 30.72
C LEU A 25 -7.13 22.45 31.02
N LEU A 26 -6.72 23.72 31.12
CA LEU A 26 -7.60 24.83 31.52
C LEU A 26 -8.02 25.79 30.38
N LEU A 27 -7.75 25.47 29.11
CA LEU A 27 -8.08 26.33 27.97
C LEU A 27 -8.89 25.62 26.87
N SER A 28 -9.88 24.80 27.21
CA SER A 28 -10.84 24.27 26.26
C SER A 28 -12.18 24.97 26.37
N GLY A 29 -12.29 26.13 25.71
CA GLY A 29 -13.56 26.81 25.46
C GLY A 29 -14.20 26.26 24.16
N CYS A 30 -15.44 25.76 24.28
CA CYS A 30 -16.30 25.32 23.19
C CYS A 30 -16.60 26.42 22.19
N ALA A 31 -16.46 26.13 20.89
CA ALA A 31 -17.21 26.78 19.82
C ALA A 31 -17.84 25.70 18.93
N ALA A 32 -19.16 25.60 19.01
CA ALA A 32 -19.97 24.76 18.14
C ALA A 32 -20.13 25.42 16.79
N VAL A 33 -19.74 24.74 15.71
CA VAL A 33 -20.02 25.12 14.32
C VAL A 33 -20.94 24.06 13.73
N THR A 34 -22.16 24.46 13.40
CA THR A 34 -23.16 23.68 12.66
C THR A 34 -22.81 23.69 11.16
N PRO A 35 -22.86 22.55 10.43
CA PRO A 35 -22.71 22.56 8.98
C PRO A 35 -24.06 22.83 8.31
N GLU A 36 -24.09 23.86 7.51
CA GLU A 36 -25.16 24.22 6.58
C GLU A 36 -25.08 23.35 5.31
N LYS A 37 -26.23 22.80 4.92
CA LYS A 37 -26.41 21.93 3.74
C LYS A 37 -26.74 22.78 2.52
N PRO A 38 -25.99 22.71 1.40
CA PRO A 38 -26.47 23.27 0.15
C PRO A 38 -27.45 22.31 -0.55
N SER A 39 -28.63 22.83 -0.82
CA SER A 39 -29.63 22.23 -1.72
C SER A 39 -29.32 22.68 -3.14
N GLU A 40 -29.05 21.75 -4.06
CA GLU A 40 -29.04 22.01 -5.48
C GLU A 40 -30.14 21.22 -6.20
N THR A 41 -31.01 21.99 -6.80
CA THR A 41 -32.14 21.60 -7.66
C THR A 41 -31.64 21.16 -9.03
N ILE A 42 -32.09 20.00 -9.48
CA ILE A 42 -31.94 19.46 -10.85
C ILE A 42 -33.03 20.04 -11.75
N PRO A 43 -32.75 20.59 -12.92
CA PRO A 43 -33.78 20.83 -13.93
C PRO A 43 -33.93 19.58 -14.81
N GLU A 44 -35.13 19.07 -14.79
CA GLU A 44 -35.71 18.11 -15.74
C GLU A 44 -35.88 18.78 -17.11
N ASN A 45 -35.33 18.21 -18.16
CA ASN A 45 -35.70 18.59 -19.52
C ASN A 45 -36.07 17.37 -20.34
N THR A 46 -37.36 17.18 -20.49
CA THR A 46 -38.03 16.19 -21.35
C THR A 46 -38.07 16.74 -22.78
N THR A 47 -37.55 16.01 -23.75
CA THR A 47 -38.00 16.13 -25.14
C THR A 47 -37.99 14.76 -25.79
N ALA A 48 -39.21 14.27 -26.01
CA ALA A 48 -39.51 13.12 -26.86
C ALA A 48 -39.45 13.53 -28.33
N THR A 49 -38.88 12.73 -29.20
CA THR A 49 -39.15 12.75 -30.62
C THR A 49 -39.10 11.35 -31.21
N GLU A 50 -40.09 11.05 -32.01
CA GLU A 50 -40.63 9.86 -32.58
C GLU A 50 -39.70 9.00 -33.45
N ILE A 51 -40.05 7.74 -33.41
CA ILE A 51 -39.93 6.55 -34.25
C ILE A 51 -39.81 6.80 -35.76
N THR A 52 -38.83 6.13 -36.38
CA THR A 52 -38.96 5.69 -37.78
C THR A 52 -38.42 4.26 -37.92
N THR A 53 -39.29 3.40 -38.37
CA THR A 53 -39.12 1.98 -38.74
C THR A 53 -38.26 1.87 -40.00
N GLY A 54 -37.31 0.92 -40.03
CA GLY A 54 -36.70 0.55 -41.30
C GLY A 54 -35.53 -0.44 -41.25
N GLN A 55 -35.86 -1.70 -41.49
CA GLN A 55 -35.06 -2.75 -42.16
C GLN A 55 -33.97 -3.50 -41.42
N THR A 56 -34.32 -4.75 -41.20
CA THR A 56 -33.52 -5.96 -41.02
C THR A 56 -32.33 -6.04 -41.95
N THR A 57 -31.15 -6.12 -41.44
CA THR A 57 -30.01 -6.78 -42.09
C THR A 57 -29.28 -7.59 -41.01
N THR A 58 -29.39 -8.89 -41.13
CA THR A 58 -28.65 -9.88 -40.35
C THR A 58 -27.17 -9.77 -40.76
N GLN A 59 -26.37 -9.10 -39.95
CA GLN A 59 -24.92 -9.26 -39.94
C GLN A 59 -24.57 -9.99 -38.65
N GLN A 60 -24.21 -11.26 -38.84
CA GLN A 60 -23.43 -12.00 -37.85
C GLN A 60 -22.16 -11.23 -37.59
N THR A 61 -22.13 -10.51 -36.50
CA THR A 61 -20.88 -10.01 -35.95
C THR A 61 -20.31 -11.14 -35.11
N GLU A 62 -19.37 -11.86 -35.66
CA GLU A 62 -18.41 -12.62 -34.87
C GLU A 62 -17.84 -11.65 -33.85
N ALA A 63 -18.22 -11.85 -32.60
CA ALA A 63 -17.52 -11.26 -31.48
C ALA A 63 -16.11 -11.83 -31.50
N ALA A 64 -15.18 -11.12 -32.14
CA ALA A 64 -13.77 -11.32 -31.92
C ALA A 64 -13.53 -11.01 -30.45
N GLU A 65 -13.46 -12.07 -29.67
CA GLU A 65 -12.93 -12.06 -28.31
C GLU A 65 -11.48 -11.62 -28.45
N SER A 66 -11.24 -10.31 -28.29
CA SER A 66 -9.90 -9.75 -28.17
C SER A 66 -9.37 -10.26 -26.83
N ALA A 67 -8.75 -11.43 -26.86
CA ALA A 67 -7.92 -11.91 -25.79
C ALA A 67 -6.74 -10.93 -25.69
N SER A 68 -6.89 -9.91 -24.84
CA SER A 68 -5.78 -9.04 -24.47
C SER A 68 -4.70 -9.94 -23.86
N SER A 69 -3.51 -9.94 -24.46
CA SER A 69 -2.38 -10.65 -23.86
C SER A 69 -2.20 -10.19 -22.43
N PRO A 70 -1.88 -11.10 -21.50
CA PRO A 70 -1.68 -10.72 -20.09
C PRO A 70 -0.57 -9.68 -19.98
N THR A 71 -0.76 -8.70 -19.11
CA THR A 71 0.29 -7.74 -18.76
C THR A 71 1.38 -8.48 -18.00
N VAL A 72 2.59 -8.51 -18.55
CA VAL A 72 3.75 -9.17 -17.96
C VAL A 72 4.70 -8.11 -17.44
N ILE A 73 5.03 -8.18 -16.16
CA ILE A 73 5.96 -7.27 -15.50
C ILE A 73 7.38 -7.83 -15.62
N ARG A 74 8.29 -6.97 -16.07
CA ARG A 74 9.73 -7.17 -16.06
C ARG A 74 10.35 -6.04 -15.28
N PHE A 75 11.40 -6.32 -14.49
CA PHE A 75 12.06 -5.27 -13.74
C PHE A 75 13.54 -5.56 -13.50
N THR A 76 14.28 -4.49 -13.30
CA THR A 76 15.60 -4.47 -12.69
C THR A 76 15.61 -3.40 -11.61
N ALA A 77 15.90 -3.78 -10.38
CA ALA A 77 15.96 -2.89 -9.23
C ALA A 77 17.15 -3.26 -8.34
N GLN A 78 17.49 -2.41 -7.40
CA GLN A 78 18.51 -2.70 -6.40
C GLN A 78 17.87 -2.82 -5.03
N ASP A 79 18.42 -3.72 -4.19
CA ASP A 79 18.14 -3.67 -2.77
C ASP A 79 18.99 -2.59 -2.06
N ARG A 80 18.82 -2.48 -0.76
CA ARG A 80 19.50 -1.47 0.06
C ARG A 80 21.00 -1.74 0.22
N GLU A 81 21.45 -2.97 -0.02
CA GLU A 81 22.85 -3.40 -0.03
C GLU A 81 23.52 -3.20 -1.40
N GLY A 82 22.75 -2.81 -2.44
CA GLY A 82 23.21 -2.59 -3.80
C GLY A 82 23.24 -3.84 -4.66
N ASN A 83 22.64 -4.96 -4.20
CA ASN A 83 22.47 -6.16 -5.02
C ASN A 83 21.39 -5.91 -6.06
N THR A 84 21.60 -6.42 -7.27
CA THR A 84 20.63 -6.31 -8.36
C THR A 84 19.60 -7.44 -8.27
N TRP A 85 18.33 -7.08 -8.32
CA TRP A 85 17.18 -7.95 -8.40
C TRP A 85 16.51 -7.81 -9.76
N THR A 86 16.06 -8.92 -10.34
CA THR A 86 15.35 -8.96 -11.61
C THR A 86 14.11 -9.83 -11.51
N ASP A 87 13.24 -9.77 -12.53
CA ASP A 87 12.06 -10.62 -12.63
C ASP A 87 12.38 -12.12 -12.69
N GLU A 88 13.65 -12.52 -12.82
CA GLU A 88 14.06 -13.93 -12.71
C GLU A 88 13.71 -14.55 -11.36
N VAL A 89 13.66 -13.74 -10.28
CA VAL A 89 13.25 -14.19 -8.94
C VAL A 89 11.82 -14.76 -8.92
N PHE A 90 10.97 -14.36 -9.85
CA PHE A 90 9.59 -14.85 -9.94
C PHE A 90 9.50 -16.34 -10.31
N GLN A 91 10.47 -16.85 -11.07
CA GLN A 91 10.42 -18.24 -11.60
C GLN A 91 10.45 -19.31 -10.51
N GLU A 92 10.97 -18.97 -9.35
CA GLU A 92 11.05 -19.86 -8.19
C GLU A 92 9.83 -19.76 -7.26
N GLN A 93 8.89 -18.87 -7.60
CA GLN A 93 7.74 -18.55 -6.75
C GLN A 93 6.42 -19.01 -7.35
N THR A 94 5.46 -19.29 -6.50
CA THR A 94 4.07 -19.57 -6.90
C THR A 94 3.29 -18.27 -7.03
N LEU A 95 3.47 -17.36 -6.07
CA LEU A 95 2.78 -16.08 -5.96
C LEU A 95 3.74 -14.99 -5.51
N ILE A 96 3.70 -13.85 -6.18
CA ILE A 96 4.51 -12.68 -5.84
C ILE A 96 3.59 -11.50 -5.49
N MET A 97 3.88 -10.83 -4.39
CA MET A 97 3.25 -9.60 -3.94
C MET A 97 4.24 -8.46 -4.05
N LEU A 98 3.95 -7.47 -4.89
CA LEU A 98 4.70 -6.22 -4.92
C LEU A 98 3.93 -5.20 -4.08
N ASN A 99 4.51 -4.76 -2.99
CA ASN A 99 3.93 -3.75 -2.09
C ASN A 99 4.73 -2.45 -2.19
N PHE A 100 4.10 -1.41 -2.73
CA PHE A 100 4.67 -0.06 -2.84
C PHE A 100 4.33 0.73 -1.58
N TRP A 101 5.34 1.24 -0.92
CA TRP A 101 5.21 1.91 0.37
C TRP A 101 6.19 3.07 0.50
N GLU A 102 6.02 3.89 1.55
CA GLU A 102 6.94 4.99 1.86
C GLU A 102 7.10 5.15 3.38
N PRO A 103 8.26 5.54 3.90
CA PRO A 103 8.49 5.65 5.35
C PRO A 103 7.63 6.73 6.02
N TRP A 104 7.23 7.76 5.30
CA TRP A 104 6.32 8.80 5.76
C TRP A 104 4.83 8.41 5.68
N CYS A 105 4.51 7.27 5.08
CA CYS A 105 3.14 6.81 4.89
C CYS A 105 2.66 6.04 6.13
N GLY A 106 1.90 6.69 7.00
CA GLY A 106 1.38 6.09 8.23
C GLY A 106 0.59 4.79 8.03
N PRO A 107 -0.37 4.70 7.08
CA PRO A 107 -1.05 3.44 6.78
C PRO A 107 -0.11 2.33 6.32
N CYS A 108 0.93 2.64 5.51
CA CYS A 108 1.93 1.68 5.07
C CYS A 108 2.67 1.06 6.26
N VAL A 109 3.23 1.92 7.12
CA VAL A 109 3.98 1.49 8.32
C VAL A 109 3.10 0.65 9.25
N LYS A 110 1.80 0.98 9.33
CA LYS A 110 0.86 0.24 10.18
C LYS A 110 0.59 -1.18 9.68
N GLU A 111 0.54 -1.41 8.36
CA GLU A 111 0.27 -2.76 7.81
C GLU A 111 1.52 -3.64 7.74
N MET A 112 2.74 -3.07 7.69
CA MET A 112 3.97 -3.81 7.48
C MET A 112 4.19 -4.99 8.45
N PRO A 113 3.89 -4.89 9.77
CA PRO A 113 3.98 -6.06 10.65
C PRO A 113 3.06 -7.21 10.25
N ASP A 114 1.87 -6.91 9.73
CA ASP A 114 0.93 -7.90 9.23
C ASP A 114 1.41 -8.54 7.93
N LEU A 115 2.02 -7.75 7.03
CA LEU A 115 2.69 -8.25 5.83
C LEU A 115 3.87 -9.17 6.18
N ASN A 116 4.66 -8.83 7.20
CA ASN A 116 5.75 -9.69 7.64
C ASN A 116 5.25 -11.03 8.19
N ARG A 117 4.20 -11.03 9.00
CA ARG A 117 3.54 -12.26 9.47
C ARG A 117 3.02 -13.10 8.29
N LEU A 118 2.46 -12.44 7.28
CA LEU A 118 1.97 -13.10 6.07
C LEU A 118 3.13 -13.75 5.30
N TYR A 119 4.23 -13.04 5.12
CA TYR A 119 5.43 -13.56 4.48
C TYR A 119 5.95 -14.79 5.20
N GLU A 120 6.15 -14.72 6.52
CA GLU A 120 6.61 -15.85 7.35
C GLU A 120 5.68 -17.07 7.27
N ALA A 121 4.36 -16.86 7.16
CA ALA A 121 3.37 -17.95 7.08
C ALA A 121 3.31 -18.66 5.72
N TYR A 122 3.72 -17.99 4.64
CA TYR A 122 3.52 -18.49 3.27
C TYR A 122 4.80 -18.62 2.43
N GLN A 123 5.97 -18.09 2.85
CA GLN A 123 7.22 -18.15 2.08
C GLN A 123 7.62 -19.60 1.70
N ASP A 124 7.45 -20.56 2.60
CA ASP A 124 7.74 -21.97 2.33
C ASP A 124 6.79 -22.62 1.31
N LYS A 125 5.72 -21.92 0.92
CA LYS A 125 4.76 -22.32 -0.11
C LYS A 125 5.02 -21.61 -1.46
N GLY A 126 6.15 -20.91 -1.57
CA GLY A 126 6.52 -20.15 -2.76
C GLY A 126 5.84 -18.78 -2.85
N PHE A 127 5.53 -18.17 -1.71
CA PHE A 127 5.03 -16.79 -1.65
C PHE A 127 6.18 -15.83 -1.37
N LEU A 128 6.34 -14.83 -2.22
CA LEU A 128 7.34 -13.77 -2.10
C LEU A 128 6.66 -12.41 -1.95
N ILE A 129 7.08 -11.63 -0.96
CA ILE A 129 6.78 -10.20 -0.89
C ILE A 129 8.04 -9.43 -1.28
N LEU A 130 7.89 -8.44 -2.17
CA LEU A 130 8.89 -7.41 -2.45
C LEU A 130 8.31 -6.07 -2.01
N GLY A 131 8.90 -5.46 -0.98
CA GLY A 131 8.57 -4.10 -0.56
C GLY A 131 9.35 -3.10 -1.41
N ILE A 132 8.67 -2.14 -2.04
CA ILE A 132 9.28 -1.20 -2.99
C ILE A 132 9.02 0.22 -2.50
N TYR A 133 10.08 1.04 -2.36
CA TYR A 133 9.98 2.44 -1.96
C TYR A 133 10.76 3.34 -2.90
N ALA A 134 10.27 4.56 -3.11
CA ALA A 134 10.84 5.54 -4.02
C ALA A 134 11.38 6.79 -3.31
N THR A 135 11.22 6.87 -1.98
CA THR A 135 11.53 8.09 -1.25
C THR A 135 12.98 8.52 -1.47
N GLU A 136 13.15 9.78 -1.81
CA GLU A 136 14.45 10.46 -1.77
C GLU A 136 14.82 10.91 -0.35
N GLY A 137 14.11 10.38 0.64
CA GLY A 137 14.31 10.67 2.04
C GLY A 137 15.57 10.04 2.61
N SER A 138 15.71 10.18 3.92
CA SER A 138 16.79 9.57 4.67
C SER A 138 16.67 8.05 4.68
N GLU A 139 17.73 7.35 4.28
CA GLU A 139 17.86 5.90 4.46
C GLU A 139 17.73 5.49 5.95
N GLU A 140 18.00 6.43 6.86
CA GLU A 140 17.82 6.26 8.30
C GLU A 140 16.33 6.11 8.65
N ASP A 141 15.43 6.87 8.01
CA ASP A 141 13.98 6.75 8.24
C ASP A 141 13.47 5.41 7.73
N VAL A 142 13.93 4.96 6.56
CA VAL A 142 13.61 3.63 6.03
C VAL A 142 14.07 2.55 7.01
N GLN A 143 15.33 2.60 7.47
CA GLN A 143 15.86 1.62 8.42
C GLN A 143 15.08 1.61 9.72
N ALA A 144 14.75 2.78 10.28
CA ALA A 144 13.98 2.89 11.50
C ALA A 144 12.59 2.24 11.39
N VAL A 145 11.91 2.39 10.23
CA VAL A 145 10.64 1.72 9.95
C VAL A 145 10.82 0.21 9.88
N LEU A 146 11.79 -0.27 9.10
CA LEU A 146 12.05 -1.70 8.94
C LEU A 146 12.34 -2.39 10.27
N ASP A 147 13.19 -1.77 11.11
CA ASP A 147 13.53 -2.29 12.45
C ASP A 147 12.31 -2.29 13.38
N SER A 148 11.50 -1.22 13.36
CA SER A 148 10.33 -1.10 14.22
C SER A 148 9.21 -2.09 13.85
N CYS A 149 9.11 -2.45 12.56
CA CYS A 149 8.14 -3.38 12.02
C CYS A 149 8.65 -4.83 11.98
N GLY A 150 9.94 -5.07 12.22
CA GLY A 150 10.56 -6.40 12.21
C GLY A 150 10.54 -7.05 10.83
N ILE A 151 10.79 -6.29 9.77
CA ILE A 151 10.65 -6.73 8.38
C ILE A 151 11.76 -7.71 8.00
N THR A 152 11.38 -8.86 7.42
CA THR A 152 12.28 -9.92 6.96
C THR A 152 12.17 -10.21 5.46
N TYR A 153 11.14 -9.70 4.78
CA TYR A 153 11.04 -9.82 3.33
C TYR A 153 11.92 -8.78 2.61
N PRO A 154 12.33 -9.05 1.35
CA PRO A 154 13.20 -8.14 0.58
C PRO A 154 12.61 -6.76 0.36
N ILE A 155 13.47 -5.74 0.49
CA ILE A 155 13.12 -4.33 0.27
C ILE A 155 13.97 -3.77 -0.86
N LEU A 156 13.31 -3.24 -1.88
CA LEU A 156 13.95 -2.74 -3.10
C LEU A 156 13.74 -1.24 -3.26
N HIS A 157 14.71 -0.59 -3.88
CA HIS A 157 14.52 0.75 -4.41
C HIS A 157 13.60 0.71 -5.63
N TYR A 158 12.79 1.75 -5.78
CA TYR A 158 11.96 1.93 -6.95
C TYR A 158 12.80 2.00 -8.24
N SER A 159 12.25 1.43 -9.30
CA SER A 159 12.78 1.56 -10.66
C SER A 159 11.64 1.94 -11.60
N SER A 160 11.94 2.62 -12.69
CA SER A 160 10.94 3.01 -13.70
C SER A 160 10.25 1.82 -14.36
N ASP A 161 10.79 0.62 -14.23
CA ASP A 161 10.15 -0.60 -14.71
C ASP A 161 8.83 -0.90 -14.00
N PHE A 162 8.60 -0.28 -12.83
CA PHE A 162 7.36 -0.37 -12.07
C PHE A 162 6.32 0.70 -12.42
N ASP A 163 6.61 1.63 -13.35
CA ASP A 163 5.73 2.77 -13.67
C ASP A 163 4.29 2.34 -14.03
N LEU A 164 4.14 1.24 -14.75
CA LEU A 164 2.84 0.69 -15.14
C LEU A 164 1.97 0.23 -13.96
N LEU A 165 2.57 0.02 -12.80
CA LEU A 165 1.90 -0.44 -11.57
C LEU A 165 1.53 0.69 -10.63
N GLN A 166 1.93 1.93 -10.94
CA GLN A 166 1.69 3.07 -10.08
C GLN A 166 0.25 3.56 -10.17
N THR A 167 -0.36 3.77 -8.99
CA THR A 167 -1.70 4.36 -8.86
C THR A 167 -1.67 5.81 -8.41
N GLY A 168 -0.48 6.33 -8.06
CA GLY A 168 -0.30 7.64 -7.45
C GLY A 168 -0.61 7.68 -5.94
N TYR A 169 -0.88 6.53 -5.33
CA TYR A 169 -1.16 6.37 -3.90
C TYR A 169 -0.31 5.26 -3.30
N VAL A 170 -0.02 5.37 -1.98
CA VAL A 170 0.59 4.31 -1.17
C VAL A 170 -0.21 4.12 0.12
N PRO A 171 -0.30 2.88 0.67
CA PRO A 171 0.23 1.66 0.07
C PRO A 171 -0.53 1.24 -1.17
N ASN A 172 0.18 0.64 -2.11
CA ASN A 172 -0.37 0.08 -3.33
C ASN A 172 0.20 -1.32 -3.53
N THR A 173 -0.64 -2.31 -3.76
CA THR A 173 -0.22 -3.71 -3.80
C THR A 173 -0.77 -4.39 -5.04
N VAL A 174 0.07 -5.17 -5.73
CA VAL A 174 -0.30 -6.01 -6.86
C VAL A 174 0.20 -7.43 -6.67
N PHE A 175 -0.49 -8.41 -7.28
CA PHE A 175 -0.09 -9.80 -7.28
C PHE A 175 0.29 -10.28 -8.69
N LEU A 176 1.37 -11.05 -8.75
CA LEU A 176 1.91 -11.63 -9.98
C LEU A 176 2.07 -13.15 -9.82
N ASN A 177 2.02 -13.87 -10.93
CA ASN A 177 2.43 -15.28 -10.97
C ASN A 177 3.93 -15.43 -11.31
N SER A 178 4.41 -16.67 -11.37
CA SER A 178 5.81 -17.02 -11.70
C SER A 178 6.30 -16.53 -13.07
N ARG A 179 5.40 -16.12 -13.97
CA ARG A 179 5.75 -15.56 -15.28
C ARG A 179 5.76 -14.03 -15.26
N GLY A 180 5.47 -13.41 -14.12
CA GLY A 180 5.32 -11.96 -13.97
C GLY A 180 3.99 -11.43 -14.52
N GLU A 181 3.02 -12.29 -14.79
CA GLU A 181 1.69 -11.88 -15.25
C GLU A 181 0.87 -11.32 -14.07
N LEU A 182 0.23 -10.18 -14.30
CA LEU A 182 -0.61 -9.53 -13.32
C LEU A 182 -1.88 -10.36 -13.06
N LEU A 183 -2.10 -10.74 -11.79
CA LEU A 183 -3.23 -11.58 -11.38
C LEU A 183 -4.44 -10.76 -10.91
N THR A 184 -4.22 -9.55 -10.43
CA THR A 184 -5.26 -8.70 -9.85
C THR A 184 -5.11 -7.25 -10.32
N MET A 185 -6.19 -6.48 -10.22
CA MET A 185 -6.07 -5.02 -10.22
C MET A 185 -5.31 -4.59 -8.95
N PRO A 186 -4.64 -3.43 -8.97
CA PRO A 186 -3.96 -2.91 -7.80
C PRO A 186 -4.91 -2.70 -6.61
N PHE A 187 -4.47 -3.11 -5.43
CA PHE A 187 -5.13 -2.80 -4.15
C PHE A 187 -4.54 -1.50 -3.63
N SER A 188 -5.36 -0.46 -3.51
CA SER A 188 -4.95 0.81 -2.92
C SER A 188 -5.45 0.92 -1.49
N GLY A 189 -4.52 1.18 -0.56
CA GLY A 189 -4.80 1.26 0.89
C GLY A 189 -4.36 0.01 1.65
N ALA A 190 -4.19 0.19 2.96
CA ALA A 190 -3.72 -0.85 3.88
C ALA A 190 -4.84 -1.82 4.23
N LEU A 191 -4.53 -3.11 4.31
CA LEU A 191 -5.41 -4.18 4.77
C LEU A 191 -4.82 -4.86 6.02
N SER A 192 -5.67 -5.57 6.77
CA SER A 192 -5.26 -6.41 7.90
C SER A 192 -4.63 -7.74 7.43
N TYR A 193 -3.97 -8.42 8.36
CA TYR A 193 -3.43 -9.77 8.10
C TYR A 193 -4.51 -10.73 7.57
N GLU A 194 -5.69 -10.71 8.18
CA GLU A 194 -6.80 -11.61 7.83
C GLU A 194 -7.28 -11.36 6.39
N GLU A 195 -7.41 -10.09 6.00
CA GLU A 195 -7.81 -9.70 4.65
C GLU A 195 -6.74 -10.10 3.62
N TRP A 196 -5.46 -9.88 3.91
CA TRP A 196 -4.37 -10.31 3.04
C TRP A 196 -4.28 -11.84 2.93
N ALA A 197 -4.43 -12.56 4.05
CA ALA A 197 -4.40 -14.02 4.07
C ALA A 197 -5.51 -14.62 3.20
N GLU A 198 -6.73 -14.06 3.27
CA GLU A 198 -7.87 -14.50 2.43
C GLU A 198 -7.58 -14.30 0.93
N ILE A 199 -6.89 -13.21 0.55
CA ILE A 199 -6.50 -12.96 -0.84
C ILE A 199 -5.42 -13.95 -1.28
N VAL A 200 -4.36 -14.13 -0.47
CA VAL A 200 -3.27 -15.05 -0.77
C VAL A 200 -3.77 -16.49 -0.90
N GLU A 201 -4.64 -16.95 -0.01
CA GLU A 201 -5.22 -18.31 -0.06
C GLU A 201 -6.05 -18.60 -1.32
N LYS A 202 -6.59 -17.56 -1.95
CA LYS A 202 -7.32 -17.69 -3.21
C LYS A 202 -6.43 -17.71 -4.45
N LEU A 203 -5.20 -17.19 -4.32
CA LEU A 203 -4.27 -17.01 -5.45
C LEU A 203 -3.15 -18.06 -5.49
N VAL A 204 -2.88 -18.76 -4.38
CA VAL A 204 -1.86 -19.82 -4.26
C VAL A 204 -2.35 -21.16 -4.84
#